data_9bc1397b9723b5c918f09cabd8599d57
#
_entry.id   9bc1397b9723b5c918f09cabd8599d57
#
_cell.length_a   1.000
_cell.length_b   1.000
_cell.length_c   1.000
_cell.angle_alpha   90.00
_cell.angle_beta   90.00
_cell.angle_gamma   90.00
#
_symmetry.space_group_name_H-M   'P 1'
#
loop_
_entity.id
_entity.type
_entity.pdbx_description
1 polymer ?
#
loop_
_entity_poly.entity_id
_entity_poly.type
_entity_poly.pdbx_seq_one_letter_code
_entity_poly.pdbx_strand_id
1 'polypeptide(L)'
;MIPPAQDYASSRASFLDLVRAAGSVVESHLHPEQGPAGEELACDVARFGAPPGDAATVVLISSGLHGVEGHAGWGLQRLLVESGRLATLKPSVAVVLVHAVNPFGFAW
;
A
#
# COMPACT_ATOMS: atom_id res chain seq x y z
N MET A 1 21.07 -4.54 9.44
CA MET A 1 21.17 -3.07 9.36
C MET A 1 19.78 -2.48 9.21
N ILE A 2 19.45 -1.55 10.07
CA ILE A 2 18.20 -0.80 9.95
C ILE A 2 18.39 0.19 8.81
N PRO A 3 17.56 0.16 7.74
CA PRO A 3 17.67 1.16 6.70
C PRO A 3 17.45 2.56 7.28
N PRO A 4 18.00 3.61 6.66
CA PRO A 4 17.73 4.97 7.11
C PRO A 4 16.22 5.22 7.14
N ALA A 5 15.77 6.07 8.04
CA ALA A 5 14.36 6.41 8.18
C ALA A 5 13.81 6.79 6.81
N GLN A 6 12.81 6.05 6.37
CA GLN A 6 12.15 6.33 5.12
C GLN A 6 11.11 7.42 5.35
N ASP A 7 11.06 8.37 4.44
CA ASP A 7 9.98 9.34 4.41
C ASP A 7 8.76 8.74 3.66
N TYR A 8 7.67 9.49 3.65
CA TYR A 8 6.46 9.08 2.93
C TYR A 8 6.72 8.84 1.45
N ALA A 9 7.45 9.73 0.79
CA ALA A 9 7.71 9.64 -0.65
C ALA A 9 8.46 8.36 -1.01
N SER A 10 9.48 8.00 -0.22
CA SER A 10 10.24 6.76 -0.40
C SER A 10 9.38 5.53 -0.14
N SER A 11 8.55 5.55 0.90
CA SER A 11 7.62 4.47 1.22
C SER A 11 6.60 4.27 0.10
N ARG A 12 6.05 5.36 -0.42
CA ARG A 12 5.11 5.29 -1.55
C ARG A 12 5.76 4.72 -2.80
N ALA A 13 6.94 5.21 -3.16
CA ALA A 13 7.67 4.71 -4.34
C ALA A 13 7.95 3.20 -4.21
N SER A 14 8.41 2.76 -3.05
CA SER A 14 8.67 1.35 -2.78
C SER A 14 7.41 0.50 -2.85
N PHE A 15 6.30 0.99 -2.30
CA PHE A 15 5.01 0.31 -2.39
C PHE A 15 4.57 0.13 -3.83
N LEU A 16 4.58 1.21 -4.62
CA LEU A 16 4.16 1.18 -6.02
C LEU A 16 5.00 0.21 -6.84
N ASP A 17 6.33 0.27 -6.69
CA ASP A 17 7.24 -0.61 -7.40
C ASP A 17 7.00 -2.09 -7.04
N LEU A 18 6.85 -2.36 -5.75
CA LEU A 18 6.69 -3.73 -5.26
C LEU A 18 5.38 -4.37 -5.72
N VAL A 19 4.26 -3.65 -5.59
CA VAL A 19 2.95 -4.21 -5.97
C VAL A 19 2.79 -4.33 -7.47
N ARG A 20 3.36 -3.41 -8.25
CA ARG A 20 3.39 -3.52 -9.71
C ARG A 20 4.25 -4.69 -10.18
N ALA A 21 5.41 -4.89 -9.57
CA ALA A 21 6.26 -6.04 -9.86
C ALA A 21 5.57 -7.37 -9.53
N ALA A 22 4.68 -7.38 -8.55
CA ALA A 22 3.87 -8.54 -8.19
C ALA A 22 2.61 -8.69 -9.07
N GLY A 23 2.42 -7.84 -10.08
CA GLY A 23 1.34 -7.96 -11.06
C GLY A 23 0.06 -7.20 -10.72
N SER A 24 0.06 -6.38 -9.66
CA SER A 24 -1.13 -5.59 -9.31
C SER A 24 -1.25 -4.34 -10.18
N VAL A 25 -2.49 -3.99 -10.50
CA VAL A 25 -2.86 -2.67 -11.01
C VAL A 25 -3.14 -1.78 -9.80
N VAL A 26 -2.65 -0.55 -9.84
CA VAL A 26 -2.78 0.40 -8.73
C VAL A 26 -3.78 1.50 -9.11
N GLU A 27 -4.68 1.80 -8.18
CA GLU A 27 -5.49 3.02 -8.19
C GLU A 27 -4.87 4.01 -7.23
N SER A 28 -4.56 5.22 -7.72
CA SER A 28 -4.03 6.30 -6.89
C SER A 28 -5.08 7.38 -6.72
N HIS A 29 -5.42 7.67 -5.47
CA HIS A 29 -6.36 8.73 -5.09
C HIS A 29 -5.56 9.90 -4.53
N LEU A 30 -5.38 10.95 -5.34
CA LEU A 30 -4.56 12.08 -4.97
C LEU A 30 -5.20 12.93 -3.88
N HIS A 31 -4.39 13.32 -2.91
CA HIS A 31 -4.77 14.28 -1.88
C HIS A 31 -4.59 15.70 -2.43
N PRO A 32 -5.46 16.65 -2.08
CA PRO A 32 -5.35 18.03 -2.58
C PRO A 32 -4.15 18.81 -2.03
N GLU A 33 -3.61 18.39 -0.88
CA GLU A 33 -2.44 19.03 -0.28
C GLU A 33 -1.15 18.32 -0.69
N GLN A 34 -0.03 18.98 -0.47
CA GLN A 34 1.31 18.42 -0.66
C GLN A 34 1.97 18.10 0.68
N GLY A 35 2.97 17.24 0.67
CA GLY A 35 3.79 16.94 1.83
C GLY A 35 4.79 18.06 2.17
N PRO A 36 5.54 17.89 3.29
CA PRO A 36 6.45 18.95 3.78
C PRO A 36 7.57 19.30 2.82
N ALA A 37 7.93 18.40 1.89
CA ALA A 37 8.94 18.64 0.87
C ALA A 37 8.33 18.97 -0.51
N GLY A 38 7.03 19.27 -0.58
CA GLY A 38 6.31 19.51 -1.82
C GLY A 38 5.94 18.24 -2.58
N GLU A 39 6.10 17.07 -1.97
CA GLU A 39 5.78 15.79 -2.61
C GLU A 39 4.28 15.58 -2.77
N GLU A 40 3.93 14.86 -3.81
CA GLU A 40 2.56 14.41 -4.05
C GLU A 40 2.12 13.44 -2.96
N LEU A 41 0.90 13.65 -2.46
CA LEU A 41 0.28 12.77 -1.47
C LEU A 41 -0.85 11.99 -2.13
N ALA A 42 -0.92 10.70 -1.87
CA ALA A 42 -1.97 9.84 -2.41
C ALA A 42 -2.30 8.68 -1.48
N CYS A 43 -3.54 8.23 -1.58
CA CYS A 43 -3.95 6.94 -1.07
C CYS A 43 -3.89 5.96 -2.24
N ASP A 44 -2.96 5.03 -2.20
CA ASP A 44 -2.73 4.06 -3.26
C ASP A 44 -3.36 2.71 -2.89
N VAL A 45 -4.09 2.13 -3.84
CA VAL A 45 -4.81 0.87 -3.64
C VAL A 45 -4.31 -0.17 -4.62
N ALA A 46 -3.85 -1.29 -4.10
CA ALA A 46 -3.41 -2.45 -4.89
C ALA A 46 -4.31 -3.65 -4.60
N ARG A 47 -4.68 -4.38 -5.64
CA ARG A 47 -5.58 -5.53 -5.53
C ARG A 47 -4.89 -6.80 -6.03
N PHE A 48 -5.06 -7.88 -5.29
CA PHE A 48 -4.55 -9.21 -5.61
C PHE A 48 -5.67 -10.24 -5.53
N GLY A 49 -5.56 -11.32 -6.33
CA GLY A 49 -6.50 -12.42 -6.30
C GLY A 49 -7.73 -12.19 -7.16
N ALA A 50 -8.90 -12.61 -6.67
CA ALA A 50 -10.14 -12.59 -7.45
C ALA A 50 -10.48 -11.19 -7.98
N PRO A 51 -10.92 -11.10 -9.25
CA PRO A 51 -11.34 -9.83 -9.82
C PRO A 51 -12.59 -9.27 -9.11
N PRO A 52 -12.85 -7.95 -9.27
CA PRO A 52 -14.09 -7.36 -8.75
C PRO A 52 -15.31 -8.11 -9.24
N GLY A 53 -16.23 -8.42 -8.33
CA GLY A 53 -17.46 -9.18 -8.61
C GLY A 53 -17.31 -10.69 -8.45
N ASP A 54 -16.10 -11.23 -8.50
CA ASP A 54 -15.86 -12.68 -8.36
C ASP A 54 -15.40 -13.09 -6.96
N ALA A 55 -15.02 -12.13 -6.13
CA ALA A 55 -14.56 -12.41 -4.78
C ALA A 55 -15.72 -12.70 -3.83
N ALA A 56 -15.72 -13.89 -3.22
CA ALA A 56 -16.63 -14.21 -2.11
C ALA A 56 -16.11 -13.58 -0.80
N THR A 57 -14.80 -13.42 -0.67
CA THR A 57 -14.16 -12.81 0.49
C THR A 57 -13.14 -11.78 0.03
N VAL A 58 -13.21 -10.59 0.63
CA VAL A 58 -12.23 -9.52 0.43
C VAL A 58 -11.55 -9.23 1.75
N VAL A 59 -10.23 -9.33 1.77
CA VAL A 59 -9.41 -8.94 2.93
C VAL A 59 -8.80 -7.58 2.65
N LEU A 60 -9.15 -6.59 3.46
CA LEU A 60 -8.62 -5.23 3.34
C LEU A 60 -7.52 -5.03 4.36
N ILE A 61 -6.33 -4.66 3.92
CA ILE A 61 -5.18 -4.39 4.78
C ILE A 61 -4.70 -2.96 4.48
N SER A 62 -4.91 -2.08 5.42
CA SER A 62 -4.57 -0.66 5.27
C SER A 62 -3.38 -0.27 6.15
N SER A 63 -2.67 0.78 5.73
CA SER A 63 -1.59 1.41 6.49
C SER A 63 -1.74 2.92 6.48
N GLY A 64 -1.07 3.60 7.42
CA GLY A 64 -1.01 5.05 7.42
C GLY A 64 -2.33 5.73 7.75
N LEU A 65 -3.07 5.23 8.73
CA LEU A 65 -4.34 5.83 9.14
C LEU A 65 -4.14 7.17 9.87
N HIS A 66 -3.13 7.25 10.73
CA HIS A 66 -2.87 8.45 11.53
C HIS A 66 -1.62 9.18 11.04
N GLY A 67 -0.45 8.67 11.35
CA GLY A 67 0.81 9.36 11.09
C GLY A 67 1.98 8.40 10.92
N VAL A 68 3.00 8.59 11.73
CA VAL A 68 4.29 7.88 11.62
C VAL A 68 4.17 6.36 11.75
N GLU A 69 3.13 5.82 12.35
CA GLU A 69 2.88 4.38 12.39
C GLU A 69 2.67 3.78 10.98
N GLY A 70 2.43 4.62 9.98
CA GLY A 70 2.34 4.19 8.58
C GLY A 70 3.58 3.44 8.10
N HIS A 71 4.74 3.78 8.63
CA HIS A 71 5.98 3.06 8.31
C HIS A 71 5.93 1.60 8.79
N ALA A 72 5.40 1.34 9.98
CA ALA A 72 5.22 -0.02 10.49
C ALA A 72 4.18 -0.79 9.69
N GLY A 73 3.05 -0.17 9.38
CA GLY A 73 1.99 -0.78 8.56
C GLY A 73 2.49 -1.11 7.16
N TRP A 74 3.21 -0.21 6.53
CA TRP A 74 3.85 -0.45 5.24
C TRP A 74 4.86 -1.61 5.33
N GLY A 75 5.65 -1.67 6.38
CA GLY A 75 6.60 -2.76 6.60
C GLY A 75 5.93 -4.13 6.62
N LEU A 76 4.76 -4.25 7.25
CA LEU A 76 3.97 -5.48 7.26
C LEU A 76 3.38 -5.80 5.88
N GLN A 77 2.87 -4.81 5.17
CA GLN A 77 2.38 -4.99 3.79
C GLN A 77 3.50 -5.46 2.86
N ARG A 78 4.69 -4.88 3.01
CA ARG A 78 5.87 -5.28 2.26
C ARG A 78 6.23 -6.75 2.48
N LEU A 79 6.27 -7.19 3.73
CA LEU A 79 6.55 -8.58 4.08
C LEU A 79 5.52 -9.52 3.44
N LEU A 80 4.26 -9.15 3.46
CA LEU A 80 3.20 -9.96 2.86
C LEU A 80 3.39 -10.10 1.35
N VAL A 81 3.67 -9.02 0.63
CA VAL A 81 3.90 -9.07 -0.81
C VAL A 81 5.16 -9.87 -1.14
N GLU A 82 6.26 -9.61 -0.43
CA GLU A 82 7.53 -10.31 -0.64
C GLU A 82 7.45 -11.81 -0.30
N SER A 83 6.52 -12.22 0.54
CA SER A 83 6.32 -13.63 0.88
C SER A 83 5.83 -14.48 -0.30
N GLY A 84 5.30 -13.86 -1.36
CA GLY A 84 4.71 -14.56 -2.49
C GLY A 84 3.31 -15.12 -2.24
N ARG A 85 2.76 -14.99 -1.03
CA ARG A 85 1.46 -15.58 -0.67
C ARG A 85 0.29 -14.97 -1.41
N LEU A 86 0.42 -13.71 -1.86
CA LEU A 86 -0.64 -13.05 -2.63
C LEU A 86 -0.79 -13.59 -4.04
N ALA A 87 0.20 -14.34 -4.54
CA ALA A 87 0.12 -15.02 -5.83
C ALA A 87 -0.61 -16.38 -5.76
N THR A 88 -0.89 -16.89 -4.57
CA THR A 88 -1.46 -18.23 -4.34
C THR A 88 -2.74 -18.21 -3.54
N LEU A 89 -3.52 -17.14 -3.67
CA LEU A 89 -4.81 -17.01 -3.01
C LEU A 89 -5.83 -17.99 -3.62
N LYS A 90 -6.78 -18.43 -2.79
CA LYS A 90 -7.92 -19.21 -3.28
C LYS A 90 -8.68 -18.42 -4.36
N PRO A 91 -9.28 -19.08 -5.38
CA PRO A 91 -9.90 -18.37 -6.49
C PRO A 91 -11.02 -17.38 -6.13
N SER A 92 -11.65 -17.56 -4.97
CA SER A 92 -12.74 -16.68 -4.51
C SER A 92 -12.28 -15.59 -3.55
N VAL A 93 -10.97 -15.46 -3.30
CA VAL A 93 -10.42 -14.50 -2.33
C VAL A 93 -9.68 -13.38 -3.04
N ALA A 94 -9.97 -12.15 -2.64
CA ALA A 94 -9.20 -10.98 -3.01
C ALA A 94 -8.55 -10.36 -1.77
N VAL A 95 -7.35 -9.83 -1.94
CA VAL A 95 -6.67 -9.01 -0.93
C VAL A 95 -6.47 -7.62 -1.51
N VAL A 96 -6.87 -6.62 -0.75
CA VAL A 96 -6.72 -5.20 -1.13
C VAL A 96 -5.78 -4.55 -0.13
N LEU A 97 -4.67 -4.02 -0.64
CA LEU A 97 -3.71 -3.26 0.15
C LEU A 97 -3.93 -1.77 -0.09
N VAL A 98 -4.03 -1.01 0.98
CA VAL A 98 -4.18 0.45 0.94
C VAL A 98 -2.97 1.10 1.60
N HIS A 99 -2.25 1.89 0.84
CA HIS A 99 -1.10 2.68 1.27
C HIS A 99 -1.30 4.13 0.82
N ALA A 100 -1.46 5.07 1.58
CA ALA A 100 -1.73 5.24 2.97
C ALA A 100 -3.14 5.84 3.07
N VAL A 101 -3.90 5.44 4.06
CA VAL A 101 -5.28 5.95 4.23
C VAL A 101 -5.26 7.46 4.50
N ASN A 102 -4.30 7.93 5.29
CA ASN A 102 -4.09 9.35 5.57
C ASN A 102 -2.68 9.76 5.11
N PRO A 103 -2.49 10.04 3.81
CA PRO A 103 -1.16 10.38 3.30
C PRO A 103 -0.64 11.70 3.88
N PHE A 104 -1.50 12.65 4.20
CA PHE A 104 -1.12 13.91 4.83
C PHE A 104 -0.52 13.67 6.22
N GLY A 105 -1.22 12.93 7.07
CA GLY A 105 -0.71 12.59 8.41
C GLY A 105 0.56 11.75 8.36
N PHE A 106 0.68 10.86 7.40
CA PHE A 106 1.87 10.04 7.21
C PHE A 106 3.10 10.88 6.84
N ALA A 107 2.93 11.87 5.94
CA ALA A 107 4.03 12.67 5.43
C ALA A 107 4.51 13.74 6.43
N TRP A 108 3.63 14.26 7.27
CA TRP A 108 3.89 15.30 8.25
C TRP A 108 4.16 14.76 9.66
#